data_d8ec025ea83df075f1f71fd4551fccbf
#
_entry.id   d8ec025ea83df075f1f71fd4551fccbf
#
_cell.length_a   1.000
_cell.length_b   1.000
_cell.length_c   1.000
_cell.angle_alpha   90.00
_cell.angle_beta   90.00
_cell.angle_gamma   90.00
#
_symmetry.space_group_name_H-M   'P 1'
#
loop_
_entity.id
_entity.type
_entity.pdbx_description
1 polymer ?
#
loop_
_entity_poly.entity_id
_entity_poly.type
_entity_poly.pdbx_seq_one_letter_code
_entity_poly.pdbx_strand_id
1 'polypeptide(L)'
;MVIFAIWARRDLGRGDESYYLAGRSLTGPILLVTMAATNFSAFTVYGSSGASYRIGLSFLPIMAFGTGFMAVSMYILGRKIRSRSVQHGAMTAPEMVMGQTGSRSAQLTMASVLVLATIPYLALQPRAAGIVFSALFGGPDWIGAVLVTLLVVAYTLTGGLKAVVRTDAVQGAIALGLLWLGLAMVVNDAGGISTAMDAISSSESTEELLGREGNYTLLIWVSTMVLWLFADPMFPQLYQRLCAAESDAAIGRMATLYPAVAWLAFIPPILIGTIGHLSYPDLDRAGSDNILPTMIMDVGGEWLGGLVLVAGLAALMSTMDSQLLATGSLVTRDLLDKESPEDWSRESVIISLSLLGLALSVWSDLSILDLGLLAFSMYAVMFPSVLASAHFDDIDGRAVVASILAGEAVVILAVFSPESFSGWWVEPVRGAVPTAVIPSLFASLTGLVVTQRYFKMREGFSWRFKINNSDIAPLAGLLVVFVMAQDFWWWGETETWALGLPRWIWWSAALSIAQTAIMARWVGKVSSR
;
A
#
# COMPACT_ATOMS: atom_id res chain seq x y z
N MET A 1 -15.68 18.11 -0.22
CA MET A 1 -14.21 18.19 -0.35
C MET A 1 -13.71 19.62 -0.46
N VAL A 2 -14.06 20.39 -1.47
CA VAL A 2 -13.59 21.79 -1.64
C VAL A 2 -13.85 22.65 -0.40
N ILE A 3 -15.02 22.53 0.23
CA ILE A 3 -15.36 23.27 1.47
C ILE A 3 -14.42 22.90 2.63
N PHE A 4 -14.09 21.60 2.79
CA PHE A 4 -13.14 21.13 3.81
C PHE A 4 -11.72 21.62 3.52
N ALA A 5 -11.29 21.64 2.26
CA ALA A 5 -9.99 22.16 1.86
C ALA A 5 -9.88 23.67 2.15
N ILE A 6 -10.91 24.45 1.83
CA ILE A 6 -10.96 25.90 2.12
C ILE A 6 -10.95 26.16 3.64
N TRP A 7 -11.70 25.35 4.41
CA TRP A 7 -11.73 25.47 5.87
C TRP A 7 -10.38 25.11 6.51
N ALA A 8 -9.72 24.05 6.02
CA ALA A 8 -8.41 23.63 6.50
C ALA A 8 -7.29 24.64 6.20
N ARG A 9 -7.43 25.41 5.08
CA ARG A 9 -6.48 26.48 4.73
C ARG A 9 -6.37 27.57 5.81
N ARG A 10 -7.42 27.80 6.59
CA ARG A 10 -7.43 28.81 7.68
C ARG A 10 -6.52 28.43 8.85
N ASP A 11 -6.23 27.12 9.02
CA ASP A 11 -5.43 26.57 10.12
C ASP A 11 -4.01 26.17 9.69
N LEU A 12 -3.62 26.49 8.44
CA LEU A 12 -2.25 26.25 7.98
C LEU A 12 -1.30 27.18 8.73
N GLY A 13 -0.40 26.60 9.53
CA GLY A 13 0.75 27.32 10.06
C GLY A 13 1.68 27.75 8.91
N ARG A 14 2.58 28.70 9.20
CA ARG A 14 3.58 29.11 8.23
C ARG A 14 4.75 28.12 8.19
N GLY A 15 5.25 27.80 6.98
CA GLY A 15 6.45 26.97 6.75
C GLY A 15 6.15 25.51 6.37
N ASP A 16 7.17 24.86 5.83
CA ASP A 16 7.11 23.54 5.21
C ASP A 16 6.72 22.42 6.19
N GLU A 17 7.20 22.48 7.44
CA GLU A 17 6.84 21.48 8.45
C GLU A 17 5.33 21.48 8.75
N SER A 18 4.71 22.66 8.77
CA SER A 18 3.26 22.75 8.92
C SER A 18 2.52 22.26 7.68
N TYR A 19 3.05 22.53 6.50
CA TYR A 19 2.44 22.14 5.22
C TYR A 19 2.58 20.64 4.95
N TYR A 20 3.80 20.08 5.06
CA TYR A 20 4.08 18.69 4.70
C TYR A 20 3.92 17.70 5.85
N LEU A 21 4.08 18.12 7.12
CA LEU A 21 4.04 17.23 8.29
C LEU A 21 2.94 17.58 9.29
N ALA A 22 2.01 18.49 8.95
CA ALA A 22 0.97 18.93 9.88
C ALA A 22 1.52 19.40 11.25
N GLY A 23 2.77 19.90 11.30
CA GLY A 23 3.45 20.29 12.52
C GLY A 23 3.77 19.13 13.47
N ARG A 24 3.92 17.91 12.96
CA ARG A 24 4.21 16.66 13.69
C ARG A 24 3.22 16.39 14.84
N SER A 25 1.94 16.62 14.58
CA SER A 25 0.90 16.60 15.61
C SER A 25 -0.12 15.45 15.47
N LEU A 26 0.18 14.43 14.65
CA LEU A 26 -0.74 13.32 14.43
C LEU A 26 -0.79 12.39 15.64
N THR A 27 -1.91 12.42 16.37
CA THR A 27 -2.19 11.52 17.49
C THR A 27 -2.43 10.08 17.01
N GLY A 28 -2.34 9.09 17.90
CA GLY A 28 -2.50 7.68 17.51
C GLY A 28 -3.78 7.37 16.74
N PRO A 29 -4.98 7.78 17.18
CA PRO A 29 -6.23 7.59 16.43
C PRO A 29 -6.23 8.31 15.08
N ILE A 30 -5.77 9.56 15.02
CA ILE A 30 -5.71 10.33 13.77
C ILE A 30 -4.72 9.67 12.81
N LEU A 31 -3.56 9.25 13.31
CA LEU A 31 -2.55 8.55 12.52
C LEU A 31 -3.12 7.24 11.94
N LEU A 32 -3.85 6.44 12.73
CA LEU A 32 -4.50 5.22 12.24
C LEU A 32 -5.46 5.51 11.09
N VAL A 33 -6.35 6.48 11.28
CA VAL A 33 -7.39 6.81 10.29
C VAL A 33 -6.78 7.33 9.00
N THR A 34 -5.83 8.27 9.08
CA THR A 34 -5.19 8.83 7.88
C THR A 34 -4.25 7.83 7.20
N MET A 35 -3.53 6.97 7.95
CA MET A 35 -2.74 5.87 7.37
C MET A 35 -3.62 4.89 6.61
N ALA A 36 -4.74 4.48 7.21
CA ALA A 36 -5.70 3.57 6.58
C ALA A 36 -6.35 4.20 5.34
N ALA A 37 -6.91 5.40 5.46
CA ALA A 37 -7.58 6.09 4.36
C ALA A 37 -6.65 6.40 3.18
N THR A 38 -5.37 6.66 3.45
CA THR A 38 -4.35 6.89 2.41
C THR A 38 -3.87 5.59 1.77
N ASN A 39 -3.82 4.48 2.52
CA ASN A 39 -3.41 3.19 1.99
C ASN A 39 -4.53 2.47 1.23
N PHE A 40 -5.79 2.71 1.61
CA PHE A 40 -6.94 2.12 0.94
C PHE A 40 -7.30 2.93 -0.31
N SER A 41 -6.69 2.55 -1.41
CA SER A 41 -6.71 3.22 -2.71
C SER A 41 -7.64 2.52 -3.71
N ALA A 42 -7.59 2.96 -4.96
CA ALA A 42 -8.16 2.23 -6.09
C ALA A 42 -7.70 0.76 -6.15
N PHE A 43 -6.45 0.48 -5.75
CA PHE A 43 -5.95 -0.89 -5.64
C PHE A 43 -6.75 -1.72 -4.63
N THR A 44 -7.07 -1.15 -3.47
CA THR A 44 -7.83 -1.85 -2.42
C THR A 44 -9.25 -2.17 -2.86
N VAL A 45 -9.92 -1.26 -3.56
CA VAL A 45 -11.33 -1.42 -3.95
C VAL A 45 -11.44 -2.19 -5.28
N TYR A 46 -10.90 -1.62 -6.34
CA TYR A 46 -11.08 -2.16 -7.70
C TYR A 46 -10.02 -3.19 -8.08
N GLY A 47 -8.76 -2.96 -7.72
CA GLY A 47 -7.69 -3.92 -7.93
C GLY A 47 -7.90 -5.22 -7.18
N SER A 48 -8.36 -5.14 -5.91
CA SER A 48 -8.62 -6.35 -5.11
C SER A 48 -9.86 -7.11 -5.56
N SER A 49 -10.92 -6.43 -5.99
CA SER A 49 -12.10 -7.09 -6.54
C SER A 49 -11.81 -7.75 -7.89
N GLY A 50 -11.08 -7.07 -8.78
CA GLY A 50 -10.64 -7.65 -10.04
C GLY A 50 -9.68 -8.82 -9.87
N ALA A 51 -8.76 -8.73 -8.91
CA ALA A 51 -7.88 -9.84 -8.56
C ALA A 51 -8.68 -11.04 -8.02
N SER A 52 -9.55 -10.83 -7.05
CA SER A 52 -10.33 -11.92 -6.44
C SER A 52 -11.38 -12.51 -7.37
N TYR A 53 -11.87 -11.75 -8.35
CA TYR A 53 -12.64 -12.31 -9.45
C TYR A 53 -11.85 -13.41 -10.19
N ARG A 54 -10.54 -13.21 -10.43
CA ARG A 54 -9.70 -14.15 -11.19
C ARG A 54 -9.11 -15.28 -10.35
N ILE A 55 -8.73 -15.01 -9.11
CA ILE A 55 -7.95 -15.93 -8.25
C ILE A 55 -8.66 -16.28 -6.95
N GLY A 56 -9.89 -15.80 -6.77
CA GLY A 56 -10.76 -16.17 -5.66
C GLY A 56 -10.31 -15.65 -4.30
N LEU A 57 -10.76 -16.37 -3.27
CA LEU A 57 -10.56 -16.03 -1.86
C LEU A 57 -9.10 -16.07 -1.41
N SER A 58 -8.21 -16.70 -2.18
CA SER A 58 -6.78 -16.76 -1.87
C SER A 58 -6.13 -15.37 -1.77
N PHE A 59 -6.72 -14.36 -2.40
CA PHE A 59 -6.25 -12.98 -2.31
C PHE A 59 -6.54 -12.32 -0.95
N LEU A 60 -7.53 -12.83 -0.18
CA LEU A 60 -7.92 -12.22 1.10
C LEU A 60 -6.82 -12.29 2.19
N PRO A 61 -6.19 -13.44 2.49
CA PRO A 61 -5.09 -13.47 3.44
C PRO A 61 -3.88 -12.64 2.99
N ILE A 62 -3.57 -12.66 1.71
CA ILE A 62 -2.48 -11.84 1.16
C ILE A 62 -2.72 -10.36 1.47
N MET A 63 -3.92 -9.87 1.23
CA MET A 63 -4.24 -8.46 1.44
C MET A 63 -4.53 -8.14 2.89
N ALA A 64 -5.46 -8.86 3.54
CA ALA A 64 -5.90 -8.51 4.88
C ALA A 64 -4.83 -8.82 5.94
N PHE A 65 -4.24 -10.04 5.93
CA PHE A 65 -3.17 -10.38 6.85
C PHE A 65 -1.84 -9.73 6.43
N GLY A 66 -1.43 -9.84 5.15
CA GLY A 66 -0.15 -9.30 4.67
C GLY A 66 -0.03 -7.80 4.90
N THR A 67 -1.02 -7.01 4.46
CA THR A 67 -1.08 -5.56 4.72
C THR A 67 -1.25 -5.27 6.22
N GLY A 68 -2.03 -6.07 6.96
CA GLY A 68 -2.12 -5.97 8.41
C GLY A 68 -0.77 -6.20 9.08
N PHE A 69 0.05 -7.12 8.55
CA PHE A 69 1.36 -7.46 9.12
C PHE A 69 2.43 -6.38 8.86
N MET A 70 2.27 -5.52 7.86
CA MET A 70 3.15 -4.35 7.66
C MET A 70 3.23 -3.44 8.90
N ALA A 71 2.20 -3.45 9.74
CA ALA A 71 2.19 -2.69 10.99
C ALA A 71 3.39 -3.01 11.88
N VAL A 72 3.96 -4.20 11.78
CA VAL A 72 5.19 -4.61 12.50
C VAL A 72 6.38 -3.80 11.99
N SER A 73 6.59 -3.75 10.68
CA SER A 73 7.67 -2.97 10.06
C SER A 73 7.49 -1.48 10.31
N MET A 74 6.26 -0.96 10.23
CA MET A 74 5.93 0.43 10.56
C MET A 74 6.22 0.77 12.02
N TYR A 75 5.99 -0.14 12.97
CA TYR A 75 6.32 0.10 14.37
C TYR A 75 7.83 0.10 14.61
N ILE A 76 8.56 -0.87 14.06
CA ILE A 76 10.02 -1.00 14.23
C ILE A 76 10.73 0.17 13.57
N LEU A 77 10.43 0.41 12.30
CA LEU A 77 11.09 1.41 11.48
C LEU A 77 10.55 2.81 11.76
N GLY A 78 9.25 2.98 11.94
CA GLY A 78 8.60 4.28 12.06
C GLY A 78 9.06 5.08 13.28
N ARG A 79 9.32 4.42 14.41
CA ARG A 79 9.92 5.09 15.59
C ARG A 79 11.30 5.67 15.26
N LYS A 80 12.11 4.94 14.49
CA LYS A 80 13.44 5.39 14.07
C LYS A 80 13.35 6.48 13.01
N ILE A 81 12.46 6.30 12.02
CA ILE A 81 12.17 7.34 11.02
C ILE A 81 11.78 8.65 11.71
N ARG A 82 10.81 8.60 12.64
CA ARG A 82 10.38 9.78 13.38
C ARG A 82 11.54 10.44 14.14
N SER A 83 12.32 9.65 14.87
CA SER A 83 13.47 10.16 15.62
C SER A 83 14.51 10.83 14.72
N ARG A 84 14.87 10.17 13.60
CA ARG A 84 15.84 10.70 12.63
C ARG A 84 15.27 11.89 11.86
N SER A 85 13.99 11.86 11.52
CA SER A 85 13.29 12.97 10.89
C SER A 85 13.34 14.24 11.75
N VAL A 86 13.13 14.12 13.07
CA VAL A 86 13.27 15.26 14.01
C VAL A 86 14.73 15.68 14.11
N GLN A 87 15.67 14.74 14.23
CA GLN A 87 17.10 15.02 14.36
C GLN A 87 17.68 15.81 13.18
N HIS A 88 17.27 15.47 11.96
CA HIS A 88 17.81 16.07 10.73
C HIS A 88 16.90 17.13 10.10
N GLY A 89 15.72 17.39 10.67
CA GLY A 89 14.71 18.23 10.05
C GLY A 89 14.11 17.62 8.77
N ALA A 90 14.33 16.30 8.55
CA ALA A 90 13.93 15.61 7.35
C ALA A 90 12.41 15.40 7.27
N MET A 91 11.84 15.55 6.08
CA MET A 91 10.42 15.35 5.78
C MET A 91 10.19 14.16 4.84
N THR A 92 11.26 13.72 4.18
CA THR A 92 11.27 12.64 3.20
C THR A 92 12.31 11.57 3.56
N ALA A 93 12.18 10.37 2.99
CA ALA A 93 13.17 9.31 3.17
C ALA A 93 14.55 9.68 2.57
N PRO A 94 14.64 10.28 1.37
CA PRO A 94 15.91 10.75 0.82
C PRO A 94 16.59 11.82 1.67
N GLU A 95 15.85 12.79 2.26
CA GLU A 95 16.42 13.78 3.19
C GLU A 95 16.99 13.11 4.45
N MET A 96 16.30 12.09 5.00
CA MET A 96 16.81 11.33 6.14
C MET A 96 18.12 10.60 5.76
N VAL A 97 18.17 9.98 4.58
CA VAL A 97 19.39 9.31 4.07
C VAL A 97 20.50 10.32 3.87
N MET A 98 20.23 11.49 3.31
CA MET A 98 21.21 12.58 3.17
C MET A 98 21.73 13.02 4.53
N GLY A 99 20.85 13.24 5.51
CA GLY A 99 21.22 13.63 6.87
C GLY A 99 22.12 12.61 7.57
N GLN A 100 21.93 11.31 7.28
CA GLN A 100 22.73 10.22 7.86
C GLN A 100 24.04 9.94 7.14
N THR A 101 24.05 10.07 5.83
CA THR A 101 25.21 9.66 5.00
C THR A 101 26.04 10.83 4.51
N GLY A 102 25.51 12.06 4.52
CA GLY A 102 26.10 13.22 3.86
C GLY A 102 26.17 13.09 2.33
N SER A 103 25.46 12.13 1.72
CA SER A 103 25.61 11.79 0.32
C SER A 103 24.46 12.30 -0.54
N ARG A 104 24.70 13.35 -1.30
CA ARG A 104 23.74 13.88 -2.28
C ARG A 104 23.38 12.86 -3.36
N SER A 105 24.31 12.02 -3.78
CA SER A 105 24.04 10.97 -4.76
C SER A 105 23.04 9.92 -4.21
N ALA A 106 23.16 9.54 -2.94
CA ALA A 106 22.20 8.62 -2.31
C ALA A 106 20.80 9.25 -2.23
N GLN A 107 20.72 10.52 -1.85
CA GLN A 107 19.46 11.26 -1.81
C GLN A 107 18.80 11.32 -3.20
N LEU A 108 19.55 11.73 -4.22
CA LEU A 108 19.03 11.84 -5.59
C LEU A 108 18.60 10.48 -6.16
N THR A 109 19.39 9.42 -5.95
CA THR A 109 19.04 8.08 -6.41
C THR A 109 17.75 7.60 -5.77
N MET A 110 17.62 7.72 -4.45
CA MET A 110 16.40 7.32 -3.73
C MET A 110 15.19 8.15 -4.16
N ALA A 111 15.32 9.48 -4.24
CA ALA A 111 14.23 10.36 -4.66
C ALA A 111 13.76 10.05 -6.07
N SER A 112 14.70 9.84 -7.02
CA SER A 112 14.36 9.51 -8.41
C SER A 112 13.56 8.21 -8.50
N VAL A 113 14.00 7.16 -7.81
CA VAL A 113 13.29 5.86 -7.83
C VAL A 113 11.93 5.96 -7.16
N LEU A 114 11.80 6.65 -6.01
CA LEU A 114 10.53 6.84 -5.35
C LEU A 114 9.53 7.63 -6.22
N VAL A 115 9.98 8.66 -6.94
CA VAL A 115 9.14 9.41 -7.88
C VAL A 115 8.70 8.52 -9.05
N LEU A 116 9.64 7.76 -9.66
CA LEU A 116 9.33 6.83 -10.75
C LEU A 116 8.33 5.75 -10.32
N ALA A 117 8.51 5.16 -9.14
CA ALA A 117 7.60 4.16 -8.58
C ALA A 117 6.21 4.75 -8.28
N THR A 118 6.14 6.04 -7.94
CA THR A 118 4.85 6.67 -7.64
C THR A 118 3.99 6.87 -8.90
N ILE A 119 4.56 7.06 -10.07
CA ILE A 119 3.79 7.33 -11.30
C ILE A 119 2.80 6.21 -11.63
N PRO A 120 3.18 4.91 -11.72
CA PRO A 120 2.22 3.84 -11.96
C PRO A 120 1.21 3.70 -10.81
N TYR A 121 1.60 3.91 -9.56
CA TYR A 121 0.67 3.89 -8.43
C TYR A 121 -0.32 5.07 -8.48
N LEU A 122 0.13 6.25 -8.90
CA LEU A 122 -0.74 7.41 -9.09
C LEU A 122 -1.76 7.17 -10.21
N ALA A 123 -1.37 6.48 -11.29
CA ALA A 123 -2.23 6.18 -12.44
C ALA A 123 -3.44 5.29 -12.08
N LEU A 124 -3.36 4.51 -11.00
CA LEU A 124 -4.49 3.67 -10.55
C LEU A 124 -5.73 4.50 -10.21
N GLN A 125 -5.52 5.69 -9.64
CA GLN A 125 -6.62 6.49 -9.13
C GLN A 125 -7.50 7.06 -10.27
N PRO A 126 -6.96 7.76 -11.28
CA PRO A 126 -7.78 8.20 -12.42
C PRO A 126 -8.32 7.02 -13.23
N ARG A 127 -7.60 5.88 -13.35
CA ARG A 127 -8.13 4.69 -14.03
C ARG A 127 -9.41 4.19 -13.36
N ALA A 128 -9.39 4.00 -12.06
CA ALA A 128 -10.57 3.56 -11.31
C ALA A 128 -11.71 4.60 -11.34
N ALA A 129 -11.36 5.90 -11.33
CA ALA A 129 -12.36 6.95 -11.51
C ALA A 129 -13.05 6.88 -12.88
N GLY A 130 -12.31 6.52 -13.93
CA GLY A 130 -12.84 6.24 -15.25
C GLY A 130 -13.85 5.09 -15.25
N ILE A 131 -13.46 3.96 -14.66
CA ILE A 131 -14.31 2.77 -14.49
C ILE A 131 -15.63 3.13 -13.79
N VAL A 132 -15.57 3.88 -12.70
CA VAL A 132 -16.78 4.32 -11.97
C VAL A 132 -17.64 5.23 -12.83
N PHE A 133 -17.02 6.18 -13.52
CA PHE A 133 -17.76 7.09 -14.42
C PHE A 133 -18.48 6.33 -15.51
N SER A 134 -17.82 5.39 -16.18
CA SER A 134 -18.40 4.55 -17.22
C SER A 134 -19.57 3.72 -16.69
N ALA A 135 -19.44 3.13 -15.50
CA ALA A 135 -20.52 2.36 -14.87
C ALA A 135 -21.74 3.21 -14.51
N LEU A 136 -21.55 4.47 -14.10
CA LEU A 136 -22.64 5.38 -13.71
C LEU A 136 -23.34 6.07 -14.90
N PHE A 137 -22.57 6.44 -15.92
CA PHE A 137 -23.04 7.33 -16.98
C PHE A 137 -22.95 6.72 -18.40
N GLY A 138 -22.36 5.52 -18.54
CA GLY A 138 -22.21 4.84 -19.83
C GLY A 138 -21.26 5.55 -20.81
N GLY A 139 -20.46 6.49 -20.35
CA GLY A 139 -19.49 7.23 -21.19
C GLY A 139 -18.10 6.61 -21.19
N PRO A 140 -17.17 7.13 -22.00
CA PRO A 140 -15.79 6.66 -22.02
C PRO A 140 -15.06 6.93 -20.72
N ASP A 141 -14.26 5.98 -20.25
CA ASP A 141 -13.54 6.00 -18.96
C ASP A 141 -12.64 7.22 -18.79
N TRP A 142 -11.99 7.67 -19.86
CA TRP A 142 -11.10 8.83 -19.80
C TRP A 142 -11.78 10.11 -19.30
N ILE A 143 -13.12 10.26 -19.48
CA ILE A 143 -13.85 11.42 -18.97
C ILE A 143 -13.82 11.44 -17.44
N GLY A 144 -14.14 10.32 -16.81
CA GLY A 144 -14.08 10.19 -15.34
C GLY A 144 -12.67 10.36 -14.80
N ALA A 145 -11.67 9.80 -15.49
CA ALA A 145 -10.27 9.97 -15.15
C ALA A 145 -9.86 11.46 -15.15
N VAL A 146 -10.22 12.21 -16.17
CA VAL A 146 -9.94 13.66 -16.27
C VAL A 146 -10.69 14.44 -15.19
N LEU A 147 -11.99 14.22 -15.04
CA LEU A 147 -12.81 14.96 -14.07
C LEU A 147 -12.31 14.81 -12.64
N VAL A 148 -12.00 13.57 -12.22
CA VAL A 148 -11.49 13.31 -10.85
C VAL A 148 -10.08 13.87 -10.69
N THR A 149 -9.22 13.74 -11.71
CA THR A 149 -7.88 14.35 -11.66
C THR A 149 -7.95 15.87 -11.47
N LEU A 150 -8.77 16.56 -12.24
CA LEU A 150 -8.95 18.00 -12.10
C LEU A 150 -9.49 18.38 -10.71
N LEU A 151 -10.46 17.62 -10.20
CA LEU A 151 -11.03 17.86 -8.88
C LEU A 151 -9.99 17.67 -7.77
N VAL A 152 -9.21 16.57 -7.82
CA VAL A 152 -8.17 16.30 -6.81
C VAL A 152 -7.08 17.36 -6.85
N VAL A 153 -6.57 17.73 -8.05
CA VAL A 153 -5.58 18.79 -8.21
C VAL A 153 -6.09 20.10 -7.61
N ALA A 154 -7.32 20.49 -7.92
CA ALA A 154 -7.89 21.75 -7.47
C ALA A 154 -7.91 21.90 -5.94
N TYR A 155 -8.20 20.83 -5.18
CA TYR A 155 -8.21 20.94 -3.73
C TYR A 155 -6.86 20.63 -3.08
N THR A 156 -6.04 19.74 -3.68
CA THR A 156 -4.70 19.42 -3.16
C THR A 156 -3.79 20.65 -3.13
N LEU A 157 -3.86 21.49 -4.16
CA LEU A 157 -3.11 22.74 -4.24
C LEU A 157 -3.41 23.72 -3.07
N THR A 158 -4.55 23.54 -2.39
CA THR A 158 -5.03 24.53 -1.41
C THR A 158 -4.73 24.20 0.04
N GLY A 159 -4.39 22.93 0.40
CA GLY A 159 -4.59 22.51 1.79
C GLY A 159 -3.41 21.91 2.58
N GLY A 160 -2.35 21.38 1.96
CA GLY A 160 -1.28 20.66 2.66
C GLY A 160 -1.76 19.46 3.50
N LEU A 161 -0.86 18.81 4.27
CA LEU A 161 -1.16 17.56 4.99
C LEU A 161 -2.28 17.69 6.04
N LYS A 162 -2.45 18.85 6.69
CA LYS A 162 -3.55 19.05 7.66
C LYS A 162 -4.93 18.95 7.00
N ALA A 163 -5.05 19.46 5.78
CA ALA A 163 -6.31 19.36 5.02
C ALA A 163 -6.55 17.92 4.60
N VAL A 164 -5.52 17.28 4.06
CA VAL A 164 -5.56 15.87 3.64
C VAL A 164 -5.99 14.97 4.80
N VAL A 165 -5.38 15.08 5.97
CA VAL A 165 -5.74 14.26 7.16
C VAL A 165 -7.21 14.43 7.56
N ARG A 166 -7.78 15.62 7.44
CA ARG A 166 -9.20 15.88 7.76
C ARG A 166 -10.13 15.29 6.70
N THR A 167 -9.78 15.43 5.43
CA THR A 167 -10.54 14.81 4.34
C THR A 167 -10.45 13.28 4.40
N ASP A 168 -9.27 12.73 4.68
CA ASP A 168 -9.03 11.29 4.88
C ASP A 168 -10.00 10.67 5.90
N ALA A 169 -10.20 11.33 7.04
CA ALA A 169 -11.07 10.80 8.08
C ALA A 169 -12.52 10.64 7.61
N VAL A 170 -13.02 11.63 6.86
CA VAL A 170 -14.39 11.60 6.32
C VAL A 170 -14.48 10.62 5.14
N GLN A 171 -13.53 10.69 4.21
CA GLN A 171 -13.48 9.82 3.03
C GLN A 171 -13.32 8.35 3.42
N GLY A 172 -12.40 8.05 4.34
CA GLY A 172 -12.19 6.68 4.81
C GLY A 172 -13.41 6.08 5.51
N ALA A 173 -14.10 6.86 6.35
CA ALA A 173 -15.30 6.40 7.02
C ALA A 173 -16.46 6.13 6.03
N ILE A 174 -16.67 7.05 5.07
CA ILE A 174 -17.68 6.89 4.01
C ILE A 174 -17.32 5.68 3.13
N ALA A 175 -16.08 5.59 2.67
CA ALA A 175 -15.63 4.49 1.83
C ALA A 175 -15.85 3.13 2.51
N LEU A 176 -15.40 2.99 3.75
CA LEU A 176 -15.54 1.74 4.49
C LEU A 176 -17.01 1.37 4.72
N GLY A 177 -17.83 2.31 5.19
CA GLY A 177 -19.25 2.06 5.47
C GLY A 177 -20.04 1.66 4.22
N LEU A 178 -19.82 2.36 3.11
CA LEU A 178 -20.52 2.08 1.86
C LEU A 178 -20.01 0.81 1.16
N LEU A 179 -18.72 0.45 1.28
CA LEU A 179 -18.20 -0.83 0.78
C LEU A 179 -18.85 -2.02 1.51
N TRP A 180 -19.04 -1.92 2.83
CA TRP A 180 -19.75 -2.95 3.60
C TRP A 180 -21.23 -3.00 3.23
N LEU A 181 -21.88 -1.86 2.95
CA LEU A 181 -23.24 -1.84 2.42
C LEU A 181 -23.30 -2.54 1.07
N GLY A 182 -22.34 -2.28 0.16
CA GLY A 182 -22.24 -2.96 -1.12
C GLY A 182 -22.09 -4.47 -0.98
N LEU A 183 -21.23 -4.93 -0.07
CA LEU A 183 -21.12 -6.37 0.23
C LEU A 183 -22.43 -6.93 0.74
N ALA A 184 -23.10 -6.25 1.65
CA ALA A 184 -24.38 -6.71 2.19
C ALA A 184 -25.46 -6.85 1.09
N MET A 185 -25.47 -5.94 0.11
CA MET A 185 -26.38 -6.00 -1.04
C MET A 185 -26.08 -7.23 -1.91
N VAL A 186 -24.81 -7.43 -2.31
CA VAL A 186 -24.39 -8.56 -3.15
C VAL A 186 -24.64 -9.90 -2.43
N VAL A 187 -24.31 -10.00 -1.16
CA VAL A 187 -24.53 -11.23 -0.37
C VAL A 187 -26.02 -11.51 -0.20
N ASN A 188 -26.86 -10.48 -0.01
CA ASN A 188 -28.32 -10.66 0.09
C ASN A 188 -28.91 -11.14 -1.24
N ASP A 189 -28.48 -10.59 -2.36
CA ASP A 189 -28.91 -10.99 -3.69
C ASP A 189 -28.54 -12.46 -3.99
N ALA A 190 -27.34 -12.88 -3.58
CA ALA A 190 -26.87 -14.26 -3.70
C ALA A 190 -27.58 -15.25 -2.73
N GLY A 191 -28.52 -14.80 -1.91
CA GLY A 191 -29.24 -15.63 -0.93
C GLY A 191 -28.43 -15.95 0.33
N GLY A 192 -27.38 -15.20 0.61
CA GLY A 192 -26.49 -15.36 1.76
C GLY A 192 -25.08 -15.81 1.38
N ILE A 193 -24.12 -15.54 2.30
CA ILE A 193 -22.71 -15.85 2.01
C ILE A 193 -22.47 -17.36 1.87
N SER A 194 -23.10 -18.21 2.69
CA SER A 194 -22.97 -19.65 2.56
C SER A 194 -23.52 -20.15 1.22
N THR A 195 -24.68 -19.64 0.79
CA THR A 195 -25.29 -20.00 -0.49
C THR A 195 -24.38 -19.62 -1.67
N ALA A 196 -23.77 -18.44 -1.63
CA ALA A 196 -22.81 -18.01 -2.66
C ALA A 196 -21.57 -18.92 -2.68
N MET A 197 -21.02 -19.25 -1.51
CA MET A 197 -19.83 -20.11 -1.42
C MET A 197 -20.14 -21.56 -1.84
N ASP A 198 -21.32 -22.08 -1.47
CA ASP A 198 -21.79 -23.40 -1.90
C ASP A 198 -21.97 -23.44 -3.44
N ALA A 199 -22.48 -22.38 -4.05
CA ALA A 199 -22.56 -22.26 -5.50
C ALA A 199 -21.18 -22.29 -6.18
N ILE A 200 -20.18 -21.58 -5.60
CA ILE A 200 -18.80 -21.59 -6.09
C ILE A 200 -18.18 -22.98 -5.95
N SER A 201 -18.40 -23.69 -4.83
CA SER A 201 -17.84 -25.03 -4.59
C SER A 201 -18.48 -26.13 -5.42
N SER A 202 -19.69 -25.93 -5.89
CA SER A 202 -20.46 -26.96 -6.61
C SER A 202 -20.09 -27.11 -8.09
N SER A 203 -19.28 -26.21 -8.64
CA SER A 203 -18.86 -26.24 -10.05
C SER A 203 -17.35 -26.42 -10.14
N GLU A 204 -16.90 -27.40 -10.93
CA GLU A 204 -15.49 -27.68 -11.20
C GLU A 204 -14.74 -26.45 -11.78
N SER A 205 -15.45 -25.59 -12.50
CA SER A 205 -14.89 -24.36 -13.08
C SER A 205 -14.65 -23.24 -12.08
N THR A 206 -15.33 -23.25 -10.92
CA THR A 206 -15.25 -22.19 -9.90
C THR A 206 -14.69 -22.64 -8.56
N GLU A 207 -14.63 -23.95 -8.30
CA GLU A 207 -14.10 -24.50 -7.04
C GLU A 207 -12.67 -24.00 -6.75
N GLU A 208 -11.84 -23.84 -7.77
CA GLU A 208 -10.48 -23.32 -7.64
C GLU A 208 -10.41 -21.90 -7.05
N LEU A 209 -11.52 -21.11 -7.07
CA LEU A 209 -11.60 -19.81 -6.43
C LEU A 209 -11.64 -19.90 -4.89
N LEU A 210 -11.90 -21.09 -4.33
CA LEU A 210 -11.85 -21.37 -2.90
C LEU A 210 -10.47 -21.89 -2.46
N GLY A 211 -9.59 -22.23 -3.41
CA GLY A 211 -8.27 -22.77 -3.17
C GLY A 211 -7.13 -21.79 -3.45
N ARG A 212 -5.92 -22.29 -3.31
CA ARG A 212 -4.67 -21.57 -3.62
C ARG A 212 -3.84 -22.28 -4.68
N GLU A 213 -4.02 -23.57 -4.81
CA GLU A 213 -3.33 -24.41 -5.78
C GLU A 213 -3.70 -23.97 -7.21
N GLY A 214 -2.72 -23.91 -8.09
CA GLY A 214 -2.90 -23.37 -9.45
C GLY A 214 -2.85 -21.84 -9.57
N ASN A 215 -3.11 -21.10 -8.49
CA ASN A 215 -3.01 -19.64 -8.45
C ASN A 215 -1.63 -19.17 -7.96
N TYR A 216 -1.05 -19.88 -7.00
CA TYR A 216 0.21 -19.53 -6.36
C TYR A 216 1.12 -20.75 -6.25
N THR A 217 2.42 -20.56 -6.45
CA THR A 217 3.43 -21.39 -5.82
C THR A 217 3.65 -20.90 -4.39
N LEU A 218 4.15 -21.77 -3.49
CA LEU A 218 4.46 -21.36 -2.11
C LEU A 218 5.40 -20.15 -2.08
N LEU A 219 6.32 -20.08 -3.03
CA LEU A 219 7.29 -18.98 -3.11
C LEU A 219 6.65 -17.66 -3.49
N ILE A 220 5.73 -17.65 -4.45
CA ILE A 220 4.98 -16.45 -4.84
C ILE A 220 4.10 -15.98 -3.69
N TRP A 221 3.46 -16.91 -2.99
CA TRP A 221 2.67 -16.61 -1.80
C TRP A 221 3.49 -15.89 -0.72
N VAL A 222 4.62 -16.45 -0.34
CA VAL A 222 5.56 -15.83 0.62
C VAL A 222 6.06 -14.49 0.10
N SER A 223 6.45 -14.42 -1.18
CA SER A 223 6.96 -13.18 -1.80
C SER A 223 5.93 -12.05 -1.74
N THR A 224 4.66 -12.35 -1.98
CA THR A 224 3.59 -11.35 -1.95
C THR A 224 3.31 -10.85 -0.53
N MET A 225 3.36 -11.73 0.48
CA MET A 225 3.28 -11.29 1.88
C MET A 225 4.48 -10.46 2.31
N VAL A 226 5.68 -10.83 1.86
CA VAL A 226 6.92 -10.07 2.10
C VAL A 226 6.87 -8.70 1.41
N LEU A 227 6.22 -8.61 0.24
CA LEU A 227 6.04 -7.35 -0.48
C LEU A 227 5.38 -6.30 0.43
N TRP A 228 4.22 -6.61 1.00
CA TRP A 228 3.49 -5.67 1.86
C TRP A 228 4.28 -5.27 3.11
N LEU A 229 4.98 -6.23 3.71
CA LEU A 229 5.79 -5.98 4.90
C LEU A 229 6.87 -4.90 4.67
N PHE A 230 7.43 -4.83 3.47
CA PHE A 230 8.57 -3.97 3.17
C PHE A 230 8.25 -2.79 2.23
N ALA A 231 7.25 -2.92 1.35
CA ALA A 231 6.88 -1.85 0.44
C ALA A 231 6.10 -0.72 1.13
N ASP A 232 5.09 -1.05 1.92
CA ASP A 232 4.18 -0.05 2.49
C ASP A 232 4.88 1.03 3.32
N PRO A 233 5.86 0.71 4.21
CA PRO A 233 6.60 1.74 4.93
C PRO A 233 7.43 2.67 4.03
N MET A 234 7.66 2.27 2.78
CA MET A 234 8.44 3.04 1.80
C MET A 234 7.56 3.89 0.89
N PHE A 235 6.22 3.72 0.92
CA PHE A 235 5.35 4.64 0.19
C PHE A 235 5.54 6.07 0.68
N PRO A 236 5.86 7.02 -0.18
CA PRO A 236 6.19 8.39 0.25
C PRO A 236 5.12 9.00 1.16
N GLN A 237 3.84 8.79 0.84
CA GLN A 237 2.72 9.30 1.62
C GLN A 237 2.58 8.62 3.00
N LEU A 238 2.89 7.34 3.14
CA LEU A 238 2.87 6.65 4.44
C LEU A 238 4.10 7.00 5.27
N TYR A 239 5.27 7.06 4.64
CA TYR A 239 6.51 7.53 5.26
C TYR A 239 6.34 8.94 5.87
N GLN A 240 5.74 9.86 5.11
CA GLN A 240 5.50 11.23 5.56
C GLN A 240 4.62 11.27 6.82
N ARG A 241 3.63 10.36 6.95
CA ARG A 241 2.78 10.25 8.14
C ARG A 241 3.54 9.71 9.35
N LEU A 242 4.50 8.81 9.15
CA LEU A 242 5.39 8.39 10.24
C LEU A 242 6.24 9.55 10.75
N CYS A 243 6.74 10.42 9.86
CA CYS A 243 7.42 11.66 10.23
C CYS A 243 6.51 12.66 10.95
N ALA A 244 5.22 12.68 10.62
CA ALA A 244 4.21 13.58 11.17
C ALA A 244 3.61 13.12 12.51
N ALA A 245 3.92 11.90 12.98
CA ALA A 245 3.43 11.36 14.24
C ALA A 245 3.91 12.19 15.44
N GLU A 246 3.01 12.47 16.39
CA GLU A 246 3.34 13.24 17.60
C GLU A 246 4.34 12.54 18.53
N SER A 247 4.28 11.19 18.55
CA SER A 247 5.07 10.38 19.50
C SER A 247 5.26 8.95 19.00
N ASP A 248 6.23 8.24 19.57
CA ASP A 248 6.42 6.81 19.35
C ASP A 248 5.22 5.99 19.83
N ALA A 249 4.52 6.46 20.87
CA ALA A 249 3.29 5.86 21.36
C ALA A 249 2.14 5.99 20.34
N ALA A 250 2.07 7.10 19.58
CA ALA A 250 1.09 7.28 18.52
C ALA A 250 1.30 6.23 17.41
N ILE A 251 2.56 6.01 16.99
CA ILE A 251 2.93 4.96 16.01
C ILE A 251 2.56 3.57 16.57
N GLY A 252 2.84 3.31 17.85
CA GLY A 252 2.51 2.04 18.48
C GLY A 252 1.02 1.75 18.51
N ARG A 253 0.18 2.74 18.85
CA ARG A 253 -1.29 2.60 18.86
C ARG A 253 -1.82 2.34 17.46
N MET A 254 -1.36 3.10 16.46
CA MET A 254 -1.69 2.89 15.05
C MET A 254 -1.34 1.45 14.63
N ALA A 255 -0.10 1.02 14.83
CA ALA A 255 0.38 -0.29 14.43
C ALA A 255 -0.36 -1.44 15.13
N THR A 256 -0.80 -1.25 16.37
CA THR A 256 -1.58 -2.27 17.10
C THR A 256 -2.96 -2.50 16.50
N LEU A 257 -3.64 -1.45 16.05
CA LEU A 257 -5.02 -1.53 15.54
C LEU A 257 -5.10 -1.74 14.02
N TYR A 258 -4.02 -1.49 13.31
CA TYR A 258 -4.00 -1.55 11.85
C TYR A 258 -4.41 -2.91 11.26
N PRO A 259 -4.05 -4.08 11.83
CA PRO A 259 -4.49 -5.38 11.31
C PRO A 259 -6.01 -5.52 11.23
N ALA A 260 -6.75 -5.03 12.24
CA ALA A 260 -8.21 -5.07 12.23
C ALA A 260 -8.79 -4.19 11.12
N VAL A 261 -8.20 -3.02 10.90
CA VAL A 261 -8.65 -2.08 9.85
C VAL A 261 -8.36 -2.66 8.46
N ALA A 262 -7.24 -3.37 8.27
CA ALA A 262 -6.94 -4.06 7.02
C ALA A 262 -8.00 -5.13 6.68
N TRP A 263 -8.38 -5.98 7.63
CA TRP A 263 -9.47 -6.94 7.43
C TRP A 263 -10.78 -6.27 7.05
N LEU A 264 -11.16 -5.21 7.75
CA LEU A 264 -12.39 -4.47 7.46
C LEU A 264 -12.40 -3.85 6.05
N ALA A 265 -11.24 -3.46 5.52
CA ALA A 265 -11.15 -2.84 4.21
C ALA A 265 -11.11 -3.86 3.05
N PHE A 266 -10.46 -5.02 3.24
CA PHE A 266 -10.27 -5.98 2.16
C PHE A 266 -11.36 -7.04 2.03
N ILE A 267 -12.13 -7.33 3.09
CA ILE A 267 -13.25 -8.29 3.02
C ILE A 267 -14.27 -7.89 1.94
N PRO A 268 -14.83 -6.67 1.90
CA PRO A 268 -15.88 -6.35 0.96
C PRO A 268 -15.47 -6.48 -0.51
N PRO A 269 -14.40 -5.86 -1.01
CA PRO A 269 -14.06 -5.93 -2.43
C PRO A 269 -13.69 -7.36 -2.86
N ILE A 270 -13.02 -8.14 -1.99
CA ILE A 270 -12.59 -9.50 -2.32
C ILE A 270 -13.79 -10.45 -2.39
N LEU A 271 -14.72 -10.37 -1.46
CA LEU A 271 -15.93 -11.20 -1.53
C LEU A 271 -16.82 -10.80 -2.71
N ILE A 272 -16.99 -9.50 -2.98
CA ILE A 272 -17.76 -9.03 -4.14
C ILE A 272 -17.13 -9.55 -5.45
N GLY A 273 -15.81 -9.45 -5.59
CA GLY A 273 -15.10 -9.94 -6.78
C GLY A 273 -15.24 -11.45 -6.96
N THR A 274 -15.07 -12.23 -5.88
CA THR A 274 -15.19 -13.70 -5.94
C THR A 274 -16.62 -14.13 -6.28
N ILE A 275 -17.65 -13.53 -5.65
CA ILE A 275 -19.06 -13.82 -5.94
C ILE A 275 -19.42 -13.38 -7.36
N GLY A 276 -18.85 -12.26 -7.82
CA GLY A 276 -19.10 -11.73 -9.15
C GLY A 276 -18.75 -12.68 -10.30
N HIS A 277 -17.83 -13.63 -10.08
CA HIS A 277 -17.51 -14.67 -11.06
C HIS A 277 -18.72 -15.57 -11.40
N LEU A 278 -19.64 -15.77 -10.46
CA LEU A 278 -20.86 -16.55 -10.70
C LEU A 278 -21.80 -15.87 -11.70
N SER A 279 -21.87 -14.53 -11.67
CA SER A 279 -22.77 -13.75 -12.54
C SER A 279 -22.10 -13.37 -13.86
N TYR A 280 -20.80 -13.21 -13.88
CA TYR A 280 -20.00 -12.72 -15.01
C TYR A 280 -18.74 -13.59 -15.21
N PRO A 281 -18.86 -14.85 -15.70
CA PRO A 281 -17.73 -15.80 -15.75
C PRO A 281 -16.64 -15.46 -16.79
N ASP A 282 -16.97 -14.64 -17.81
CA ASP A 282 -16.16 -14.49 -19.02
C ASP A 282 -15.41 -13.14 -19.10
N LEU A 283 -15.23 -12.42 -17.98
CA LEU A 283 -14.47 -11.17 -18.00
C LEU A 283 -12.99 -11.45 -18.21
N ASP A 284 -12.39 -10.74 -19.17
CA ASP A 284 -10.96 -10.75 -19.37
C ASP A 284 -10.21 -10.03 -18.22
N ARG A 285 -8.89 -10.03 -18.28
CA ARG A 285 -8.06 -9.45 -17.22
C ARG A 285 -8.34 -7.96 -16.97
N ALA A 286 -8.45 -7.16 -18.02
CA ALA A 286 -8.74 -5.73 -17.91
C ALA A 286 -10.21 -5.50 -17.51
N GLY A 287 -11.12 -6.27 -18.07
CA GLY A 287 -12.55 -6.23 -17.77
C GLY A 287 -12.88 -6.62 -16.33
N SER A 288 -12.08 -7.48 -15.69
CA SER A 288 -12.31 -7.88 -14.30
C SER A 288 -12.17 -6.73 -13.29
N ASP A 289 -11.46 -5.65 -13.62
CA ASP A 289 -11.41 -4.44 -12.78
C ASP A 289 -12.78 -3.74 -12.66
N ASN A 290 -13.72 -4.03 -13.59
CA ASN A 290 -15.09 -3.52 -13.59
C ASN A 290 -16.06 -4.35 -12.72
N ILE A 291 -15.65 -5.52 -12.19
CA ILE A 291 -16.58 -6.44 -11.53
C ILE A 291 -17.31 -5.80 -10.35
N LEU A 292 -16.60 -5.05 -9.49
CA LEU A 292 -17.23 -4.42 -8.33
C LEU A 292 -18.29 -3.38 -8.74
N PRO A 293 -18.01 -2.37 -9.59
CA PRO A 293 -19.04 -1.44 -10.01
C PRO A 293 -20.19 -2.12 -10.76
N THR A 294 -19.93 -3.13 -11.58
CA THR A 294 -20.98 -3.89 -12.28
C THR A 294 -21.91 -4.58 -11.29
N MET A 295 -21.40 -5.38 -10.38
CA MET A 295 -22.18 -6.07 -9.35
C MET A 295 -23.01 -5.08 -8.50
N ILE A 296 -22.40 -3.98 -8.10
CA ILE A 296 -23.06 -2.98 -7.27
C ILE A 296 -24.19 -2.27 -8.02
N MET A 297 -24.01 -1.96 -9.29
CA MET A 297 -25.06 -1.32 -10.10
C MET A 297 -26.23 -2.28 -10.37
N ASP A 298 -25.96 -3.54 -10.65
CA ASP A 298 -26.99 -4.55 -10.90
C ASP A 298 -27.87 -4.78 -9.67
N VAL A 299 -27.25 -4.93 -8.51
CA VAL A 299 -27.99 -5.24 -7.28
C VAL A 299 -28.61 -4.00 -6.64
N GLY A 300 -27.95 -2.85 -6.72
CA GLY A 300 -28.36 -1.60 -6.06
C GLY A 300 -29.15 -0.65 -6.94
N GLY A 301 -29.14 -0.87 -8.25
CA GLY A 301 -29.70 0.08 -9.22
C GLY A 301 -29.02 1.46 -9.18
N GLU A 302 -29.63 2.40 -9.89
CA GLU A 302 -29.01 3.73 -10.12
C GLU A 302 -28.73 4.53 -8.82
N TRP A 303 -29.65 4.49 -7.84
CA TRP A 303 -29.52 5.31 -6.62
C TRP A 303 -28.59 4.71 -5.58
N LEU A 304 -28.88 3.48 -5.15
CA LEU A 304 -28.11 2.86 -4.09
C LEU A 304 -26.76 2.36 -4.61
N GLY A 305 -26.72 1.81 -5.83
CA GLY A 305 -25.49 1.45 -6.52
C GLY A 305 -24.60 2.66 -6.72
N GLY A 306 -25.15 3.76 -7.25
CA GLY A 306 -24.43 5.02 -7.39
C GLY A 306 -23.86 5.57 -6.08
N LEU A 307 -24.64 5.50 -4.98
CA LEU A 307 -24.16 5.91 -3.66
C LEU A 307 -22.95 5.07 -3.20
N VAL A 308 -22.98 3.75 -3.39
CA VAL A 308 -21.86 2.87 -3.03
C VAL A 308 -20.64 3.15 -3.89
N LEU A 309 -20.81 3.42 -5.19
CA LEU A 309 -19.68 3.76 -6.07
C LEU A 309 -19.00 5.09 -5.71
N VAL A 310 -19.74 6.04 -5.15
CA VAL A 310 -19.15 7.29 -4.58
C VAL A 310 -18.16 6.97 -3.45
N ALA A 311 -18.35 5.86 -2.72
CA ALA A 311 -17.40 5.42 -1.70
C ALA A 311 -16.04 5.06 -2.31
N GLY A 312 -16.05 4.33 -3.43
CA GLY A 312 -14.84 4.00 -4.15
C GLY A 312 -14.09 5.25 -4.63
N LEU A 313 -14.84 6.25 -5.14
CA LEU A 313 -14.26 7.55 -5.51
C LEU A 313 -13.65 8.28 -4.29
N ALA A 314 -14.29 8.21 -3.13
CA ALA A 314 -13.74 8.82 -1.92
C ALA A 314 -12.40 8.18 -1.50
N ALA A 315 -12.28 6.86 -1.58
CA ALA A 315 -11.05 6.14 -1.26
C ALA A 315 -9.89 6.52 -2.22
N LEU A 316 -10.12 6.46 -3.53
CA LEU A 316 -9.08 6.80 -4.51
C LEU A 316 -8.64 8.28 -4.44
N MET A 317 -9.57 9.20 -4.14
CA MET A 317 -9.24 10.63 -4.02
C MET A 317 -8.35 10.91 -2.81
N SER A 318 -8.59 10.25 -1.66
CA SER A 318 -7.75 10.35 -0.46
C SER A 318 -6.33 9.86 -0.71
N THR A 319 -6.17 8.80 -1.50
CA THR A 319 -4.84 8.30 -1.87
C THR A 319 -4.15 9.24 -2.85
N MET A 320 -4.86 9.70 -3.89
CA MET A 320 -4.30 10.55 -4.93
C MET A 320 -3.75 11.88 -4.38
N ASP A 321 -4.50 12.57 -3.52
CA ASP A 321 -4.05 13.83 -2.93
C ASP A 321 -2.81 13.63 -2.04
N SER A 322 -2.79 12.56 -1.27
CA SER A 322 -1.65 12.18 -0.44
C SER A 322 -0.40 11.82 -1.24
N GLN A 323 -0.57 11.10 -2.35
CA GLN A 323 0.52 10.77 -3.29
C GLN A 323 1.08 12.05 -3.93
N LEU A 324 0.22 12.93 -4.41
CA LEU A 324 0.62 14.20 -5.04
C LEU A 324 1.38 15.10 -4.06
N LEU A 325 0.90 15.21 -2.81
CA LEU A 325 1.56 16.00 -1.79
C LEU A 325 2.94 15.44 -1.42
N ALA A 326 3.02 14.13 -1.16
CA ALA A 326 4.26 13.48 -0.75
C ALA A 326 5.29 13.44 -1.89
N THR A 327 4.86 13.07 -3.12
CA THR A 327 5.76 13.04 -4.27
C THR A 327 6.16 14.43 -4.72
N GLY A 328 5.25 15.40 -4.58
CA GLY A 328 5.57 16.82 -4.78
C GLY A 328 6.70 17.28 -3.87
N SER A 329 6.74 16.81 -2.60
CA SER A 329 7.86 17.11 -1.70
C SER A 329 9.16 16.46 -2.14
N LEU A 330 9.13 15.19 -2.64
CA LEU A 330 10.31 14.53 -3.20
C LEU A 330 10.91 15.31 -4.38
N VAL A 331 10.06 15.77 -5.30
CA VAL A 331 10.54 16.53 -6.45
C VAL A 331 11.08 17.90 -6.04
N THR A 332 10.34 18.66 -5.25
CA THR A 332 10.73 20.03 -4.92
C THR A 332 11.93 20.10 -3.98
N ARG A 333 11.98 19.26 -2.96
CA ARG A 333 13.02 19.32 -1.93
C ARG A 333 14.23 18.45 -2.27
N ASP A 334 13.98 17.20 -2.71
CA ASP A 334 15.09 16.26 -2.94
C ASP A 334 15.71 16.40 -4.34
N LEU A 335 14.89 16.54 -5.39
CA LEU A 335 15.44 16.63 -6.75
C LEU A 335 15.84 18.06 -7.13
N LEU A 336 14.99 19.07 -6.85
CA LEU A 336 15.22 20.46 -7.20
C LEU A 336 15.99 21.25 -6.12
N ASP A 337 16.26 20.65 -4.97
CA ASP A 337 17.04 21.22 -3.85
C ASP A 337 16.48 22.57 -3.34
N LYS A 338 15.15 22.66 -3.24
CA LYS A 338 14.48 23.86 -2.74
C LYS A 338 13.99 23.64 -1.31
N GLU A 339 14.64 24.27 -0.33
CA GLU A 339 14.25 24.17 1.09
C GLU A 339 12.85 24.74 1.36
N SER A 340 12.51 25.84 0.70
CA SER A 340 11.19 26.47 0.78
C SER A 340 10.72 26.84 -0.63
N PRO A 341 10.17 25.86 -1.36
CA PRO A 341 9.75 26.10 -2.74
C PRO A 341 8.63 27.16 -2.78
N GLU A 342 8.74 28.06 -3.74
CA GLU A 342 7.67 29.01 -4.05
C GLU A 342 6.39 28.26 -4.43
N ASP A 343 5.23 28.83 -4.14
CA ASP A 343 3.93 28.17 -4.37
C ASP A 343 3.78 27.71 -5.82
N TRP A 344 4.13 28.54 -6.81
CA TRP A 344 4.05 28.18 -8.22
C TRP A 344 4.92 26.98 -8.61
N SER A 345 6.05 26.79 -7.94
CA SER A 345 6.95 25.63 -8.14
C SER A 345 6.32 24.34 -7.65
N ARG A 346 5.69 24.36 -6.46
CA ARG A 346 4.93 23.22 -5.92
C ARG A 346 3.72 22.90 -6.79
N GLU A 347 2.97 23.92 -7.18
CA GLU A 347 1.79 23.79 -8.04
C GLU A 347 2.15 23.14 -9.39
N SER A 348 3.21 23.62 -10.04
CA SER A 348 3.68 23.06 -11.31
C SER A 348 4.08 21.59 -11.21
N VAL A 349 4.74 21.21 -10.12
CA VAL A 349 5.13 19.80 -9.88
C VAL A 349 3.90 18.93 -9.67
N ILE A 350 2.94 19.34 -8.84
CA ILE A 350 1.69 18.61 -8.59
C ILE A 350 0.91 18.43 -9.90
N ILE A 351 0.77 19.48 -10.69
CA ILE A 351 0.08 19.42 -11.99
C ILE A 351 0.81 18.45 -12.93
N SER A 352 2.14 18.55 -13.03
CA SER A 352 2.93 17.67 -13.91
C SER A 352 2.81 16.19 -13.51
N LEU A 353 2.90 15.87 -12.22
CA LEU A 353 2.71 14.50 -11.71
C LEU A 353 1.30 13.99 -12.01
N SER A 354 0.29 14.84 -11.82
CA SER A 354 -1.11 14.49 -12.10
C SER A 354 -1.33 14.18 -13.59
N LEU A 355 -0.73 14.99 -14.48
CA LEU A 355 -0.80 14.75 -15.93
C LEU A 355 -0.08 13.47 -16.35
N LEU A 356 1.07 13.15 -15.74
CA LEU A 356 1.78 11.90 -15.99
C LEU A 356 0.96 10.68 -15.54
N GLY A 357 0.38 10.74 -14.33
CA GLY A 357 -0.51 9.69 -13.82
C GLY A 357 -1.75 9.51 -14.69
N LEU A 358 -2.39 10.61 -15.09
CA LEU A 358 -3.55 10.61 -15.98
C LEU A 358 -3.19 10.01 -17.35
N ALA A 359 -2.08 10.44 -17.95
CA ALA A 359 -1.62 9.93 -19.23
C ALA A 359 -1.40 8.40 -19.17
N LEU A 360 -0.70 7.93 -18.15
CA LEU A 360 -0.48 6.49 -17.97
C LEU A 360 -1.79 5.72 -17.72
N SER A 361 -2.74 6.30 -17.00
CA SER A 361 -4.04 5.68 -16.74
C SER A 361 -4.89 5.48 -18.00
N VAL A 362 -4.75 6.37 -18.98
CA VAL A 362 -5.52 6.33 -20.23
C VAL A 362 -4.84 5.47 -21.29
N TRP A 363 -3.51 5.46 -21.35
CA TRP A 363 -2.76 4.78 -22.41
C TRP A 363 -2.26 3.38 -22.05
N SER A 364 -2.29 3.00 -20.77
CA SER A 364 -1.85 1.68 -20.33
C SER A 364 -2.96 0.64 -20.45
N ASP A 365 -2.64 -0.53 -21.01
CA ASP A 365 -3.52 -1.71 -21.03
C ASP A 365 -3.35 -2.59 -19.77
N LEU A 366 -2.46 -2.22 -18.85
CA LEU A 366 -2.23 -2.98 -17.62
C LEU A 366 -3.44 -2.86 -16.68
N SER A 367 -3.77 -3.95 -15.98
CA SER A 367 -4.80 -3.91 -14.92
C SER A 367 -4.36 -3.06 -13.74
N ILE A 368 -5.31 -2.69 -12.87
CA ILE A 368 -5.01 -1.97 -11.62
C ILE A 368 -4.03 -2.78 -10.76
N LEU A 369 -4.20 -4.11 -10.71
CA LEU A 369 -3.28 -5.00 -9.99
C LEU A 369 -1.84 -4.91 -10.54
N ASP A 370 -1.66 -4.95 -11.86
CA ASP A 370 -0.34 -4.96 -12.50
C ASP A 370 0.43 -3.66 -12.27
N LEU A 371 -0.23 -2.52 -12.46
CA LEU A 371 0.35 -1.20 -12.18
C LEU A 371 0.75 -1.07 -10.71
N GLY A 372 -0.09 -1.59 -9.79
CA GLY A 372 0.21 -1.61 -8.37
C GLY A 372 1.42 -2.47 -8.03
N LEU A 373 1.46 -3.72 -8.50
CA LEU A 373 2.57 -4.65 -8.22
C LEU A 373 3.91 -4.13 -8.75
N LEU A 374 3.92 -3.46 -9.90
CA LEU A 374 5.12 -2.80 -10.43
C LEU A 374 5.62 -1.72 -9.46
N ALA A 375 4.76 -0.79 -9.08
CA ALA A 375 5.10 0.29 -8.16
C ALA A 375 5.59 -0.24 -6.80
N PHE A 376 4.87 -1.21 -6.23
CA PHE A 376 5.15 -1.73 -4.90
C PHE A 376 6.45 -2.54 -4.85
N SER A 377 6.80 -3.25 -5.92
CA SER A 377 8.08 -3.93 -6.04
C SER A 377 9.26 -2.96 -5.98
N MET A 378 9.16 -1.83 -6.69
CA MET A 378 10.17 -0.76 -6.63
C MET A 378 10.27 -0.14 -5.23
N TYR A 379 9.15 0.11 -4.56
CA TYR A 379 9.17 0.63 -3.19
C TYR A 379 9.83 -0.34 -2.21
N ALA A 380 9.57 -1.65 -2.31
CA ALA A 380 10.16 -2.64 -1.43
C ALA A 380 11.69 -2.63 -1.44
N VAL A 381 12.30 -2.38 -2.61
CA VAL A 381 13.76 -2.27 -2.79
C VAL A 381 14.39 -1.18 -1.91
N MET A 382 13.64 -0.14 -1.55
CA MET A 382 14.15 0.96 -0.70
C MET A 382 14.35 0.53 0.75
N PHE A 383 13.63 -0.52 1.20
CA PHE A 383 13.56 -0.90 2.61
C PHE A 383 14.93 -1.20 3.25
N PRO A 384 15.85 -2.00 2.67
CA PRO A 384 17.16 -2.26 3.27
C PRO A 384 17.98 -0.99 3.51
N SER A 385 17.99 -0.05 2.56
CA SER A 385 18.70 1.22 2.65
C SER A 385 18.12 2.14 3.72
N VAL A 386 16.79 2.26 3.78
CA VAL A 386 16.10 3.08 4.79
C VAL A 386 16.26 2.47 6.19
N LEU A 387 16.14 1.14 6.31
CA LEU A 387 16.37 0.44 7.58
C LEU A 387 17.79 0.66 8.09
N ALA A 388 18.79 0.52 7.22
CA ALA A 388 20.18 0.74 7.58
C ALA A 388 20.42 2.20 8.00
N SER A 389 19.97 3.17 7.23
CA SER A 389 20.12 4.60 7.53
C SER A 389 19.39 5.01 8.82
N ALA A 390 18.27 4.37 9.15
CA ALA A 390 17.53 4.63 10.37
C ALA A 390 18.21 4.08 11.64
N HIS A 391 18.94 2.94 11.53
CA HIS A 391 19.47 2.21 12.69
C HIS A 391 20.98 2.36 12.90
N PHE A 392 21.75 2.69 11.87
CA PHE A 392 23.21 2.82 11.97
C PHE A 392 23.65 4.25 11.69
N ASP A 393 24.62 4.73 12.49
CA ASP A 393 25.09 6.11 12.41
C ASP A 393 26.16 6.32 11.31
N ASP A 394 26.76 5.26 10.78
CA ASP A 394 27.92 5.33 9.87
C ASP A 394 27.69 4.52 8.59
N ILE A 395 26.61 4.82 7.91
CA ILE A 395 26.28 4.22 6.60
C ILE A 395 26.93 5.05 5.49
N ASP A 396 27.65 4.37 4.59
CA ASP A 396 28.24 5.01 3.42
C ASP A 396 27.15 5.23 2.34
N GLY A 397 27.07 6.46 1.81
CA GLY A 397 26.08 6.79 0.79
C GLY A 397 26.24 5.97 -0.51
N ARG A 398 27.45 5.51 -0.82
CA ARG A 398 27.69 4.61 -1.98
C ARG A 398 27.07 3.25 -1.76
N ALA A 399 27.01 2.78 -0.51
CA ALA A 399 26.32 1.53 -0.18
C ALA A 399 24.80 1.65 -0.37
N VAL A 400 24.22 2.81 -0.03
CA VAL A 400 22.81 3.10 -0.31
C VAL A 400 22.53 3.10 -1.80
N VAL A 401 23.36 3.78 -2.62
CA VAL A 401 23.21 3.80 -4.08
C VAL A 401 23.30 2.38 -4.65
N ALA A 402 24.32 1.60 -4.25
CA ALA A 402 24.51 0.23 -4.73
C ALA A 402 23.33 -0.68 -4.34
N SER A 403 22.79 -0.52 -3.15
CA SER A 403 21.60 -1.22 -2.67
C SER A 403 20.41 -0.98 -3.60
N ILE A 404 20.08 0.28 -3.83
CA ILE A 404 18.93 0.68 -4.63
C ILE A 404 19.08 0.19 -6.07
N LEU A 405 20.21 0.49 -6.71
CA LEU A 405 20.45 0.13 -8.11
C LEU A 405 20.48 -1.38 -8.34
N ALA A 406 21.06 -2.16 -7.41
CA ALA A 406 21.08 -3.62 -7.52
C ALA A 406 19.68 -4.22 -7.42
N GLY A 407 18.86 -3.75 -6.47
CA GLY A 407 17.49 -4.22 -6.32
C GLY A 407 16.60 -3.81 -7.49
N GLU A 408 16.66 -2.55 -7.94
CA GLU A 408 15.87 -2.06 -9.07
C GLU A 408 16.26 -2.75 -10.39
N ALA A 409 17.53 -3.07 -10.59
CA ALA A 409 17.95 -3.84 -11.76
C ALA A 409 17.24 -5.20 -11.82
N VAL A 410 17.03 -5.87 -10.69
CA VAL A 410 16.29 -7.13 -10.63
C VAL A 410 14.80 -6.91 -10.93
N VAL A 411 14.17 -5.85 -10.40
CA VAL A 411 12.77 -5.49 -10.71
C VAL A 411 12.61 -5.24 -12.20
N ILE A 412 13.48 -4.42 -12.80
CA ILE A 412 13.45 -4.10 -14.23
C ILE A 412 13.63 -5.36 -15.07
N LEU A 413 14.60 -6.21 -14.74
CA LEU A 413 14.83 -7.46 -15.45
C LEU A 413 13.62 -8.40 -15.36
N ALA A 414 12.97 -8.49 -14.21
CA ALA A 414 11.77 -9.32 -14.04
C ALA A 414 10.60 -8.84 -14.92
N VAL A 415 10.46 -7.54 -15.10
CA VAL A 415 9.38 -6.95 -15.92
C VAL A 415 9.66 -7.11 -17.42
N PHE A 416 10.89 -6.81 -17.86
CA PHE A 416 11.23 -6.78 -19.28
C PHE A 416 11.78 -8.10 -19.84
N SER A 417 12.18 -9.02 -18.98
CA SER A 417 12.71 -10.34 -19.35
C SER A 417 12.24 -11.40 -18.37
N PRO A 418 10.93 -11.62 -18.22
CA PRO A 418 10.38 -12.58 -17.25
C PRO A 418 10.90 -14.00 -17.48
N GLU A 419 11.20 -14.37 -18.74
CA GLU A 419 11.75 -15.67 -19.12
C GLU A 419 13.10 -15.98 -18.44
N SER A 420 13.91 -14.94 -18.14
CA SER A 420 15.20 -15.09 -17.46
C SER A 420 15.04 -15.57 -16.00
N PHE A 421 13.84 -15.44 -15.43
CA PHE A 421 13.51 -15.83 -14.08
C PHE A 421 12.53 -17.01 -14.03
N SER A 422 12.03 -17.48 -15.19
CA SER A 422 11.12 -18.62 -15.25
C SER A 422 11.80 -19.87 -14.67
N GLY A 423 11.10 -20.56 -13.77
CA GLY A 423 11.59 -21.75 -13.07
C GLY A 423 12.45 -21.48 -11.82
N TRP A 424 12.80 -20.22 -11.51
CA TRP A 424 13.56 -19.89 -10.32
C TRP A 424 12.73 -19.21 -9.22
N TRP A 425 12.03 -18.08 -9.53
CA TRP A 425 11.46 -17.25 -8.46
C TRP A 425 10.35 -16.32 -8.95
N VAL A 426 10.11 -16.28 -10.25
CA VAL A 426 9.24 -15.32 -10.89
C VAL A 426 8.27 -16.06 -11.80
N GLU A 427 7.25 -16.64 -11.19
CA GLU A 427 6.07 -17.02 -11.97
C GLU A 427 5.02 -15.92 -11.79
N PRO A 428 4.40 -15.43 -12.86
CA PRO A 428 3.31 -14.48 -12.72
C PRO A 428 2.14 -15.17 -12.02
N VAL A 429 1.56 -14.50 -11.04
CA VAL A 429 0.26 -14.90 -10.52
C VAL A 429 -0.73 -14.82 -11.68
N ARG A 430 -1.08 -15.95 -12.29
CA ARG A 430 -1.95 -16.04 -13.48
C ARG A 430 -1.82 -14.85 -14.44
N GLY A 431 -0.63 -14.64 -15.02
CA GLY A 431 -0.37 -13.59 -16.02
C GLY A 431 -0.24 -12.15 -15.46
N ALA A 432 -0.15 -11.96 -14.12
CA ALA A 432 0.23 -10.68 -13.54
C ALA A 432 1.68 -10.31 -13.87
N VAL A 433 2.03 -9.04 -13.74
CA VAL A 433 3.42 -8.60 -13.82
C VAL A 433 4.23 -9.41 -12.80
N PRO A 434 5.33 -10.07 -13.21
CA PRO A 434 6.14 -10.89 -12.33
C PRO A 434 6.65 -10.07 -11.14
N THR A 435 6.47 -10.59 -9.94
CA THR A 435 6.98 -9.95 -8.72
C THR A 435 8.29 -10.61 -8.28
N ALA A 436 9.40 -9.98 -8.58
CA ALA A 436 10.73 -10.44 -8.14
C ALA A 436 11.09 -9.89 -6.75
N VAL A 437 10.15 -9.90 -5.81
CA VAL A 437 10.30 -9.23 -4.50
C VAL A 437 11.47 -9.82 -3.71
N ILE A 438 11.51 -11.13 -3.51
CA ILE A 438 12.59 -11.77 -2.74
C ILE A 438 13.95 -11.60 -3.43
N PRO A 439 14.12 -11.90 -4.74
CA PRO A 439 15.37 -11.65 -5.44
C PRO A 439 15.81 -10.19 -5.41
N SER A 440 14.90 -9.24 -5.60
CA SER A 440 15.22 -7.80 -5.59
C SER A 440 15.66 -7.32 -4.20
N LEU A 441 14.98 -7.76 -3.14
CA LEU A 441 15.39 -7.47 -1.76
C LEU A 441 16.74 -8.09 -1.42
N PHE A 442 17.00 -9.32 -1.88
CA PHE A 442 18.29 -9.99 -1.70
C PHE A 442 19.40 -9.24 -2.43
N ALA A 443 19.18 -8.82 -3.68
CA ALA A 443 20.13 -8.01 -4.45
C ALA A 443 20.38 -6.65 -3.78
N SER A 444 19.32 -5.98 -3.32
CA SER A 444 19.40 -4.71 -2.59
C SER A 444 20.23 -4.88 -1.31
N LEU A 445 19.93 -5.87 -0.48
CA LEU A 445 20.67 -6.15 0.76
C LEU A 445 22.14 -6.51 0.47
N THR A 446 22.39 -7.32 -0.57
CA THR A 446 23.74 -7.70 -0.97
C THR A 446 24.54 -6.48 -1.42
N GLY A 447 23.96 -5.63 -2.28
CA GLY A 447 24.58 -4.38 -2.73
C GLY A 447 24.94 -3.48 -1.55
N LEU A 448 24.01 -3.35 -0.57
CA LEU A 448 24.24 -2.59 0.65
C LEU A 448 25.43 -3.15 1.46
N VAL A 449 25.37 -4.44 1.80
CA VAL A 449 26.35 -5.07 2.70
C VAL A 449 27.74 -5.15 2.08
N VAL A 450 27.83 -5.56 0.82
CA VAL A 450 29.12 -5.70 0.13
C VAL A 450 29.79 -4.33 -0.03
N THR A 451 29.03 -3.32 -0.45
CA THR A 451 29.58 -1.97 -0.66
C THR A 451 29.94 -1.32 0.69
N GLN A 452 29.11 -1.45 1.70
CA GLN A 452 29.41 -0.95 3.05
C GLN A 452 30.69 -1.59 3.61
N ARG A 453 30.85 -2.92 3.48
CA ARG A 453 32.06 -3.61 3.91
C ARG A 453 33.29 -3.14 3.14
N TYR A 454 33.18 -2.98 1.83
CA TYR A 454 34.31 -2.55 1.01
C TYR A 454 34.85 -1.18 1.42
N PHE A 455 33.99 -0.20 1.69
CA PHE A 455 34.41 1.16 2.00
C PHE A 455 34.67 1.41 3.51
N LYS A 456 33.97 0.71 4.40
CA LYS A 456 34.03 0.96 5.86
C LYS A 456 34.75 -0.13 6.68
N MET A 457 35.22 -1.20 6.06
CA MET A 457 35.88 -2.31 6.77
C MET A 457 37.18 -1.88 7.49
N ARG A 458 37.87 -0.86 6.98
CA ARG A 458 39.09 -0.32 7.57
C ARG A 458 38.83 0.60 8.78
N GLU A 459 37.60 1.05 8.96
CA GLU A 459 37.20 2.01 10.01
C GLU A 459 36.54 1.33 11.22
N GLY A 460 36.50 -0.03 11.26
CA GLY A 460 35.94 -0.77 12.40
C GLY A 460 34.41 -0.82 12.43
N PHE A 461 33.73 -0.57 11.30
CA PHE A 461 32.27 -0.66 11.22
C PHE A 461 31.74 -2.04 11.60
N SER A 462 30.67 -2.10 12.39
CA SER A 462 30.00 -3.34 12.76
C SER A 462 28.47 -3.23 12.63
N TRP A 463 27.86 -4.24 12.03
CA TRP A 463 26.40 -4.41 11.94
C TRP A 463 25.81 -4.85 13.30
N ARG A 464 25.78 -3.95 14.29
CA ARG A 464 25.22 -4.28 15.61
C ARG A 464 23.84 -3.63 15.75
N PHE A 465 22.81 -4.37 15.49
CA PHE A 465 21.46 -3.97 15.88
C PHE A 465 21.34 -3.98 17.40
N LYS A 466 21.02 -2.83 17.98
CA LYS A 466 20.68 -2.75 19.40
C LYS A 466 19.24 -3.23 19.59
N ILE A 467 19.07 -4.54 19.77
CA ILE A 467 17.77 -5.12 20.13
C ILE A 467 17.73 -5.17 21.66
N ASN A 468 16.73 -4.52 22.27
CA ASN A 468 16.53 -4.64 23.71
C ASN A 468 16.01 -6.04 24.04
N ASN A 469 16.43 -6.60 25.18
CA ASN A 469 15.95 -7.91 25.62
C ASN A 469 14.41 -7.98 25.70
N SER A 470 13.75 -6.86 25.98
CA SER A 470 12.30 -6.75 26.01
C SER A 470 11.63 -6.92 24.63
N ASP A 471 12.36 -6.73 23.55
CA ASP A 471 11.83 -6.77 22.19
C ASP A 471 11.99 -8.16 21.55
N ILE A 472 12.87 -9.00 22.11
CA ILE A 472 13.16 -10.34 21.56
C ILE A 472 11.91 -11.23 21.56
N ALA A 473 11.21 -11.33 22.68
CA ALA A 473 10.03 -12.20 22.78
C ALA A 473 8.87 -11.76 21.88
N PRO A 474 8.48 -10.45 21.80
CA PRO A 474 7.50 -10.00 20.82
C PRO A 474 7.92 -10.26 19.37
N LEU A 475 9.16 -9.97 19.01
CA LEU A 475 9.67 -10.21 17.65
C LEU A 475 9.66 -11.70 17.29
N ALA A 476 10.09 -12.57 18.21
CA ALA A 476 10.02 -14.02 18.00
C ALA A 476 8.57 -14.49 17.84
N GLY A 477 7.64 -13.99 18.68
CA GLY A 477 6.21 -14.30 18.56
C GLY A 477 5.61 -13.85 17.22
N LEU A 478 5.95 -12.63 16.76
CA LEU A 478 5.50 -12.13 15.47
C LEU A 478 6.10 -12.92 14.29
N LEU A 479 7.36 -13.33 14.39
CA LEU A 479 7.97 -14.23 13.40
C LEU A 479 7.24 -15.56 13.33
N VAL A 480 6.88 -16.16 14.47
CA VAL A 480 6.08 -17.39 14.51
C VAL A 480 4.71 -17.16 13.85
N VAL A 481 4.02 -16.05 14.16
CA VAL A 481 2.75 -15.69 13.52
C VAL A 481 2.91 -15.59 12.01
N PHE A 482 3.96 -14.92 11.51
CA PHE A 482 4.23 -14.80 10.08
C PHE A 482 4.48 -16.15 9.41
N VAL A 483 5.29 -17.02 10.03
CA VAL A 483 5.55 -18.37 9.50
C VAL A 483 4.28 -19.21 9.50
N MET A 484 3.48 -19.14 10.56
CA MET A 484 2.20 -19.87 10.66
C MET A 484 1.15 -19.36 9.67
N ALA A 485 1.25 -18.12 9.19
CA ALA A 485 0.39 -17.57 8.16
C ALA A 485 0.70 -18.09 6.74
N GLN A 486 1.82 -18.78 6.57
CA GLN A 486 2.13 -19.45 5.31
C GLN A 486 1.33 -20.74 5.14
N ASP A 487 0.79 -21.32 6.19
CA ASP A 487 -0.19 -22.42 6.35
C ASP A 487 -0.21 -23.48 5.23
N PHE A 488 0.99 -23.87 4.77
CA PHE A 488 1.21 -24.81 3.66
C PHE A 488 0.58 -26.20 3.88
N TRP A 489 0.18 -26.54 5.09
CA TRP A 489 -0.55 -27.76 5.42
C TRP A 489 -2.01 -27.75 4.94
N TRP A 490 -2.57 -26.61 4.59
CA TRP A 490 -3.88 -26.47 3.96
C TRP A 490 -3.83 -26.03 2.49
N TRP A 491 -2.69 -26.26 1.83
CA TRP A 491 -2.43 -25.64 0.53
C TRP A 491 -3.44 -26.02 -0.55
N GLY A 492 -3.79 -27.30 -0.70
CA GLY A 492 -4.78 -27.79 -1.66
C GLY A 492 -6.19 -27.88 -1.10
N GLU A 493 -6.49 -27.35 0.10
CA GLU A 493 -7.81 -27.49 0.71
C GLU A 493 -8.78 -26.44 0.15
N THR A 494 -9.91 -26.93 -0.39
CA THR A 494 -11.05 -26.13 -0.85
C THR A 494 -12.27 -26.32 0.03
N GLU A 495 -12.24 -27.25 1.01
CA GLU A 495 -13.36 -27.50 1.91
C GLU A 495 -13.78 -26.25 2.68
N THR A 496 -15.08 -25.96 2.59
CA THR A 496 -15.70 -24.86 3.29
C THR A 496 -16.06 -25.21 4.73
N TRP A 497 -16.00 -24.22 5.62
CA TRP A 497 -16.32 -24.35 7.03
C TRP A 497 -17.40 -23.31 7.43
N ALA A 498 -17.16 -22.55 8.45
CA ALA A 498 -18.10 -21.53 8.93
C ALA A 498 -18.39 -20.47 7.85
N LEU A 499 -19.66 -20.13 7.65
CA LEU A 499 -20.15 -19.19 6.64
C LEU A 499 -19.83 -19.60 5.19
N GLY A 500 -19.52 -20.87 4.92
CA GLY A 500 -19.11 -21.31 3.60
C GLY A 500 -17.67 -20.90 3.22
N LEU A 501 -16.90 -20.35 4.14
CA LEU A 501 -15.52 -19.94 3.89
C LEU A 501 -14.54 -21.06 4.26
N PRO A 502 -13.42 -21.23 3.50
CA PRO A 502 -12.37 -22.19 3.83
C PRO A 502 -11.74 -21.98 5.22
N ARG A 503 -11.24 -23.06 5.85
CA ARG A 503 -10.62 -23.01 7.19
C ARG A 503 -9.42 -22.09 7.26
N TRP A 504 -8.62 -22.02 6.22
CA TRP A 504 -7.40 -21.21 6.17
C TRP A 504 -7.70 -19.69 6.20
N ILE A 505 -8.89 -19.23 5.81
CA ILE A 505 -9.33 -17.84 6.01
C ILE A 505 -9.50 -17.53 7.50
N TRP A 506 -10.17 -18.41 8.23
CA TRP A 506 -10.37 -18.26 9.67
C TRP A 506 -9.05 -18.33 10.44
N TRP A 507 -8.13 -19.18 9.97
CA TRP A 507 -6.78 -19.25 10.51
C TRP A 507 -6.03 -17.93 10.34
N SER A 508 -6.04 -17.34 9.16
CA SER A 508 -5.42 -16.03 8.89
C SER A 508 -6.01 -14.92 9.76
N ALA A 509 -7.34 -14.93 9.97
CA ALA A 509 -8.02 -14.00 10.88
C ALA A 509 -7.58 -14.21 12.34
N ALA A 510 -7.49 -15.45 12.80
CA ALA A 510 -7.00 -15.78 14.14
C ALA A 510 -5.55 -15.33 14.36
N LEU A 511 -4.69 -15.48 13.34
CA LEU A 511 -3.30 -15.01 13.39
C LEU A 511 -3.21 -13.48 13.43
N SER A 512 -4.12 -12.75 12.76
CA SER A 512 -4.19 -11.29 12.88
C SER A 512 -4.60 -10.84 14.29
N ILE A 513 -5.49 -11.58 14.94
CA ILE A 513 -5.84 -11.34 16.36
C ILE A 513 -4.61 -11.61 17.26
N ALA A 514 -3.89 -12.70 17.02
CA ALA A 514 -2.66 -13.02 17.75
C ALA A 514 -1.59 -11.94 17.56
N GLN A 515 -1.39 -11.47 16.32
CA GLN A 515 -0.51 -10.34 15.99
C GLN A 515 -0.90 -9.10 16.80
N THR A 516 -2.18 -8.72 16.77
CA THR A 516 -2.70 -7.55 17.50
C THR A 516 -2.45 -7.68 19.01
N ALA A 517 -2.68 -8.87 19.59
CA ALA A 517 -2.44 -9.12 21.02
C ALA A 517 -0.95 -9.02 21.40
N ILE A 518 -0.05 -9.54 20.56
CA ILE A 518 1.41 -9.42 20.76
C ILE A 518 1.82 -7.95 20.66
N MET A 519 1.35 -7.23 19.63
CA MET A 519 1.65 -5.81 19.43
C MET A 519 1.13 -4.96 20.59
N ALA A 520 -0.10 -5.17 21.06
CA ALA A 520 -0.66 -4.44 22.20
C ALA A 520 0.20 -4.59 23.47
N ARG A 521 0.64 -5.82 23.77
CA ARG A 521 1.52 -6.09 24.92
C ARG A 521 2.90 -5.46 24.75
N TRP A 522 3.45 -5.51 23.54
CA TRP A 522 4.76 -4.92 23.26
C TRP A 522 4.73 -3.41 23.38
N VAL A 523 3.79 -2.74 22.71
CA VAL A 523 3.60 -1.28 22.75
C VAL A 523 3.32 -0.81 24.18
N GLY A 524 2.45 -1.50 24.92
CA GLY A 524 2.14 -1.15 26.30
C GLY A 524 3.36 -1.19 27.23
N LYS A 525 4.25 -2.18 27.08
CA LYS A 525 5.50 -2.26 27.86
C LYS A 525 6.52 -1.17 27.50
N VAL A 526 6.55 -0.72 26.25
CA VAL A 526 7.46 0.36 25.82
C VAL A 526 6.94 1.72 26.26
N SER A 527 5.63 1.94 26.25
CA SER A 527 5.01 3.21 26.68
C SER A 527 5.03 3.42 28.20
N SER A 528 5.23 2.36 29.00
CA SER A 528 5.32 2.44 30.47
C SER A 528 6.75 2.69 30.98
N ARG A 529 7.72 2.77 30.11
CA ARG A 529 9.13 3.12 30.40
C ARG A 529 9.45 4.55 29.99
#